data_d48625931c4535c8e29470d9a453a447
#
_entry.id   d48625931c4535c8e29470d9a453a447
#
_cell.length_a   1.000
_cell.length_b   1.000
_cell.length_c   1.000
_cell.angle_alpha   90.00
_cell.angle_beta   90.00
_cell.angle_gamma   90.00
#
_symmetry.space_group_name_H-M   'P 1'
#
loop_
_entity.id
_entity.type
_entity.pdbx_description
1 polymer ?
#
loop_
_entity_poly.entity_id
_entity_poly.type
_entity_poly.pdbx_seq_one_letter_code
_entity_poly.pdbx_strand_id
1 'polypeptide(L)'
;MSDSVGQYLNEIGLVPLLTALEERELAQIIEKGVAANARIENGERSVELRRASRSAATAKDRFIRANLRLVVSIARRYPLPPGMELLDLVQEGNIGLEHAVDKFDWRKGFKFSTYATFWIRQAIGRALDQKASLVRLPGDRSASLRAALRQVSGNGDELDAEHAALHRLTTPTSLDRPIGEDDSNQLIDLISDGTPGPEQIAMDRIDEQMITDLLSVLDTRARFAVEQRFGLADGQRRSYREVGDELGVTAEAARRLVKRAVSTVKEHAGELIEVF
;
A
#
# COMPACT_ATOMS: atom_id res chain seq x y z
N MET A 1 17.88 -17.74 -12.24
CA MET A 1 17.05 -16.57 -12.60
C MET A 1 17.33 -15.92 -13.96
N SER A 2 18.41 -16.23 -14.63
CA SER A 2 18.75 -15.62 -15.94
C SER A 2 18.05 -16.25 -17.16
N ASP A 3 17.33 -17.35 -16.96
CA ASP A 3 16.77 -18.14 -18.09
C ASP A 3 15.48 -17.49 -18.67
N SER A 4 14.60 -16.96 -17.84
CA SER A 4 13.32 -16.37 -18.28
C SER A 4 13.48 -15.11 -19.13
N VAL A 5 14.44 -14.22 -18.77
CA VAL A 5 14.75 -13.02 -19.56
C VAL A 5 15.41 -13.42 -20.89
N GLY A 6 16.33 -14.37 -20.86
CA GLY A 6 16.99 -14.90 -22.06
C GLY A 6 16.00 -15.55 -23.02
N GLN A 7 15.09 -16.37 -22.51
CA GLN A 7 14.03 -16.98 -23.29
C GLN A 7 13.13 -15.94 -23.96
N TYR A 8 12.64 -14.97 -23.19
CA TYR A 8 11.82 -13.88 -23.71
C TYR A 8 12.53 -13.08 -24.82
N LEU A 9 13.80 -12.73 -24.61
CA LEU A 9 14.59 -12.01 -25.61
C LEU A 9 14.79 -12.82 -26.89
N ASN A 10 15.00 -14.13 -26.79
CA ASN A 10 15.08 -15.02 -27.93
C ASN A 10 13.76 -15.06 -28.71
N GLU A 11 12.63 -15.23 -28.02
CA GLU A 11 11.31 -15.29 -28.67
C GLU A 11 10.97 -13.99 -29.44
N ILE A 12 11.18 -12.81 -28.82
CA ILE A 12 10.92 -11.53 -29.51
C ILE A 12 11.92 -11.23 -30.64
N GLY A 13 13.09 -11.84 -30.56
CA GLY A 13 14.15 -11.72 -31.58
C GLY A 13 13.78 -12.40 -32.91
N LEU A 14 12.93 -13.43 -32.87
CA LEU A 14 12.51 -14.16 -34.06
C LEU A 14 11.52 -13.39 -34.95
N VAL A 15 10.87 -12.35 -34.40
CA VAL A 15 9.88 -11.55 -35.13
C VAL A 15 10.61 -10.45 -35.92
N PRO A 16 10.42 -10.39 -37.27
CA PRO A 16 11.04 -9.34 -38.07
C PRO A 16 10.48 -7.96 -37.75
N LEU A 17 11.32 -6.94 -37.86
CA LEU A 17 10.89 -5.55 -37.70
C LEU A 17 10.01 -5.13 -38.88
N LEU A 18 9.06 -4.24 -38.60
CA LEU A 18 8.17 -3.68 -39.63
C LEU A 18 8.87 -2.53 -40.38
N THR A 19 8.61 -2.47 -41.66
CA THR A 19 8.89 -1.29 -42.49
C THR A 19 7.82 -0.22 -42.30
N ALA A 20 8.09 1.02 -42.66
CA ALA A 20 7.11 2.12 -42.58
C ALA A 20 5.84 1.88 -43.43
N LEU A 21 5.96 1.10 -44.50
CA LEU A 21 4.82 0.70 -45.32
C LEU A 21 3.97 -0.34 -44.58
N GLU A 22 4.59 -1.36 -44.00
CA GLU A 22 3.87 -2.37 -43.20
C GLU A 22 3.21 -1.78 -41.98
N GLU A 23 3.85 -0.81 -41.29
CA GLU A 23 3.22 -0.08 -40.17
C GLU A 23 1.90 0.59 -40.61
N ARG A 24 1.90 1.23 -41.79
CA ARG A 24 0.68 1.88 -42.34
C ARG A 24 -0.40 0.87 -42.73
N GLU A 25 0.00 -0.20 -43.42
CA GLU A 25 -0.93 -1.25 -43.85
C GLU A 25 -1.61 -1.92 -42.65
N LEU A 26 -0.85 -2.30 -41.63
CA LEU A 26 -1.36 -2.89 -40.42
C LEU A 26 -2.30 -1.91 -39.67
N ALA A 27 -1.89 -0.64 -39.55
CA ALA A 27 -2.72 0.38 -38.90
C ALA A 27 -4.07 0.59 -39.65
N GLN A 28 -4.09 0.55 -41.00
CA GLN A 28 -5.34 0.64 -41.77
C GLN A 28 -6.24 -0.58 -41.55
N ILE A 29 -5.65 -1.78 -41.43
CA ILE A 29 -6.42 -3.01 -41.17
C ILE A 29 -7.04 -2.94 -39.76
N ILE A 30 -6.26 -2.48 -38.78
CA ILE A 30 -6.74 -2.30 -37.40
C ILE A 30 -7.88 -1.29 -37.33
N GLU A 31 -7.74 -0.15 -37.99
CA GLU A 31 -8.79 0.90 -38.08
C GLU A 31 -10.09 0.36 -38.66
N LYS A 32 -10.00 -0.39 -39.79
CA LYS A 32 -11.17 -1.03 -40.39
C LYS A 32 -11.84 -2.04 -39.43
N GLY A 33 -11.05 -2.75 -38.65
CA GLY A 33 -11.56 -3.69 -37.67
C GLY A 33 -12.26 -2.99 -36.49
N VAL A 34 -11.72 -1.87 -36.00
CA VAL A 34 -12.37 -1.06 -34.95
C VAL A 34 -13.74 -0.57 -35.46
N ALA A 35 -13.81 -0.06 -36.68
CA ALA A 35 -15.08 0.35 -37.32
C ALA A 35 -16.06 -0.83 -37.47
N ALA A 36 -15.55 -2.02 -37.85
CA ALA A 36 -16.37 -3.23 -37.96
C ALA A 36 -16.89 -3.69 -36.58
N ASN A 37 -16.08 -3.64 -35.53
CA ASN A 37 -16.50 -3.99 -34.18
C ASN A 37 -17.62 -3.07 -33.70
N ALA A 38 -17.50 -1.75 -33.87
CA ALA A 38 -18.53 -0.79 -33.51
C ALA A 38 -19.88 -1.08 -34.21
N ARG A 39 -19.86 -1.51 -35.50
CA ARG A 39 -21.07 -1.90 -36.20
C ARG A 39 -21.66 -3.22 -35.69
N ILE A 40 -20.81 -4.18 -35.31
CA ILE A 40 -21.26 -5.44 -34.70
C ILE A 40 -21.90 -5.18 -33.33
N GLU A 41 -21.34 -4.29 -32.53
CA GLU A 41 -21.91 -3.88 -31.23
C GLU A 41 -23.26 -3.18 -31.38
N ASN A 42 -23.46 -2.42 -32.49
CA ASN A 42 -24.75 -1.82 -32.86
C ASN A 42 -25.76 -2.83 -33.41
N GLY A 43 -25.43 -4.13 -33.41
CA GLY A 43 -26.37 -5.21 -33.81
C GLY A 43 -26.28 -5.66 -35.23
N GLU A 44 -25.38 -5.12 -36.07
CA GLU A 44 -25.17 -5.56 -37.44
C GLU A 44 -24.50 -6.94 -37.48
N ARG A 45 -25.11 -7.91 -38.16
CA ARG A 45 -24.59 -9.26 -38.34
C ARG A 45 -24.19 -9.51 -39.79
N SER A 46 -22.91 -9.29 -40.11
CA SER A 46 -22.36 -9.60 -41.44
C SER A 46 -21.13 -10.50 -41.30
N VAL A 47 -20.97 -11.40 -42.26
CA VAL A 47 -19.77 -12.25 -42.36
C VAL A 47 -18.52 -11.40 -42.64
N GLU A 48 -18.68 -10.35 -43.43
CA GLU A 48 -17.61 -9.42 -43.79
C GLU A 48 -17.10 -8.65 -42.57
N LEU A 49 -18.00 -8.16 -41.69
CA LEU A 49 -17.65 -7.48 -40.47
C LEU A 49 -16.85 -8.39 -39.52
N ARG A 50 -17.29 -9.63 -39.37
CA ARG A 50 -16.56 -10.63 -38.53
C ARG A 50 -15.19 -10.96 -39.13
N ARG A 51 -15.07 -11.02 -40.45
CA ARG A 51 -13.78 -11.22 -41.13
C ARG A 51 -12.85 -10.03 -40.91
N ALA A 52 -13.34 -8.81 -41.04
CA ALA A 52 -12.60 -7.59 -40.78
C ALA A 52 -12.11 -7.52 -39.34
N SER A 53 -12.96 -7.85 -38.35
CA SER A 53 -12.62 -7.91 -36.94
C SER A 53 -11.49 -8.92 -36.67
N ARG A 54 -11.57 -10.14 -37.22
CA ARG A 54 -10.52 -11.16 -37.06
C ARG A 54 -9.19 -10.73 -37.70
N SER A 55 -9.27 -10.15 -38.92
CA SER A 55 -8.08 -9.65 -39.62
C SER A 55 -7.38 -8.53 -38.81
N ALA A 56 -8.17 -7.65 -38.18
CA ALA A 56 -7.63 -6.60 -37.33
C ALA A 56 -6.97 -7.13 -36.08
N ALA A 57 -7.53 -8.17 -35.42
CA ALA A 57 -6.92 -8.81 -34.28
C ALA A 57 -5.55 -9.42 -34.63
N THR A 58 -5.46 -10.12 -35.76
CA THR A 58 -4.20 -10.68 -36.26
C THR A 58 -3.19 -9.60 -36.63
N ALA A 59 -3.64 -8.51 -37.22
CA ALA A 59 -2.79 -7.36 -37.56
C ALA A 59 -2.28 -6.66 -36.31
N LYS A 60 -3.12 -6.49 -35.28
CA LYS A 60 -2.73 -5.92 -33.99
C LYS A 60 -1.67 -6.79 -33.30
N ASP A 61 -1.88 -8.10 -33.25
CA ASP A 61 -0.90 -9.02 -32.66
C ASP A 61 0.46 -8.94 -33.37
N ARG A 62 0.47 -8.97 -34.72
CA ARG A 62 1.70 -8.79 -35.50
C ARG A 62 2.36 -7.44 -35.23
N PHE A 63 1.60 -6.36 -35.15
CA PHE A 63 2.13 -5.02 -34.90
C PHE A 63 2.77 -4.91 -33.52
N ILE A 64 2.14 -5.46 -32.48
CA ILE A 64 2.67 -5.50 -31.12
C ILE A 64 3.95 -6.33 -31.08
N ARG A 65 3.92 -7.58 -31.57
CA ARG A 65 5.07 -8.50 -31.51
C ARG A 65 6.30 -7.94 -32.20
N ALA A 66 6.14 -7.28 -33.34
CA ALA A 66 7.27 -6.68 -34.06
C ALA A 66 7.92 -5.51 -33.31
N ASN A 67 7.20 -4.90 -32.34
CA ASN A 67 7.68 -3.75 -31.58
C ASN A 67 8.06 -4.06 -30.11
N LEU A 68 7.98 -5.32 -29.65
CA LEU A 68 8.38 -5.70 -28.27
C LEU A 68 9.83 -5.35 -27.95
N ARG A 69 10.73 -5.43 -28.95
CA ARG A 69 12.15 -5.05 -28.80
C ARG A 69 12.32 -3.58 -28.43
N LEU A 70 11.43 -2.69 -28.89
CA LEU A 70 11.42 -1.28 -28.52
C LEU A 70 11.13 -1.13 -27.02
N VAL A 71 10.16 -1.87 -26.49
CA VAL A 71 9.84 -1.85 -25.05
C VAL A 71 11.06 -2.23 -24.22
N VAL A 72 11.73 -3.34 -24.54
CA VAL A 72 12.93 -3.78 -23.83
C VAL A 72 14.02 -2.69 -23.85
N SER A 73 14.23 -2.06 -25.02
CA SER A 73 15.25 -1.01 -25.16
C SER A 73 15.00 0.21 -24.27
N ILE A 74 13.72 0.48 -23.97
CA ILE A 74 13.29 1.57 -23.09
C ILE A 74 13.35 1.12 -21.63
N ALA A 75 12.80 -0.05 -21.29
CA ALA A 75 12.74 -0.58 -19.93
C ALA A 75 14.14 -0.73 -19.30
N ARG A 76 15.14 -1.17 -20.05
CA ARG A 76 16.54 -1.30 -19.58
C ARG A 76 17.19 -0.01 -19.10
N ARG A 77 16.61 1.15 -19.40
CA ARG A 77 17.14 2.46 -18.99
C ARG A 77 16.61 2.92 -17.63
N TYR A 78 15.65 2.19 -17.07
CA TYR A 78 15.06 2.52 -15.77
C TYR A 78 15.80 1.78 -14.66
N PRO A 79 15.99 2.42 -13.49
CA PRO A 79 16.49 1.72 -12.32
C PRO A 79 15.47 0.69 -11.87
N LEU A 80 15.96 -0.50 -11.47
CA LEU A 80 15.12 -1.55 -10.91
C LEU A 80 15.00 -1.34 -9.40
N PRO A 81 13.80 -1.05 -8.88
CA PRO A 81 13.59 -0.99 -7.45
C PRO A 81 13.66 -2.38 -6.81
N PRO A 82 13.97 -2.47 -5.50
CA PRO A 82 13.93 -3.73 -4.77
C PRO A 82 12.57 -4.43 -4.94
N GLY A 83 12.59 -5.72 -5.28
CA GLY A 83 11.37 -6.51 -5.46
C GLY A 83 10.72 -6.44 -6.84
N MET A 84 11.30 -5.70 -7.80
CA MET A 84 10.87 -5.72 -9.21
C MET A 84 11.95 -6.28 -10.12
N GLU A 85 11.55 -7.08 -11.08
CA GLU A 85 12.44 -7.60 -12.13
C GLU A 85 12.32 -6.78 -13.43
N LEU A 86 13.31 -6.91 -14.31
CA LEU A 86 13.28 -6.27 -15.63
C LEU A 86 12.03 -6.67 -16.44
N LEU A 87 11.61 -7.93 -16.32
CA LEU A 87 10.42 -8.42 -17.01
C LEU A 87 9.15 -7.73 -16.54
N ASP A 88 9.05 -7.34 -15.26
CA ASP A 88 7.90 -6.59 -14.75
C ASP A 88 7.78 -5.24 -15.46
N LEU A 89 8.90 -4.51 -15.58
CA LEU A 89 8.91 -3.25 -16.32
C LEU A 89 8.61 -3.43 -17.81
N VAL A 90 9.10 -4.53 -18.40
CA VAL A 90 8.81 -4.86 -19.80
C VAL A 90 7.33 -5.14 -19.98
N GLN A 91 6.67 -5.89 -19.08
CA GLN A 91 5.23 -6.17 -19.19
C GLN A 91 4.39 -4.91 -19.03
N GLU A 92 4.73 -4.04 -18.09
CA GLU A 92 4.07 -2.73 -17.97
C GLU A 92 4.29 -1.87 -19.21
N GLY A 93 5.48 -1.91 -19.78
CA GLY A 93 5.79 -1.24 -21.05
C GLY A 93 5.02 -1.83 -22.24
N ASN A 94 4.76 -3.15 -22.25
CA ASN A 94 3.94 -3.81 -23.27
C ASN A 94 2.48 -3.33 -23.24
N ILE A 95 1.92 -3.07 -22.05
CA ILE A 95 0.60 -2.46 -21.90
C ILE A 95 0.59 -1.05 -22.52
N GLY A 96 1.65 -0.29 -22.28
CA GLY A 96 1.83 1.03 -22.94
C GLY A 96 1.96 0.93 -24.45
N LEU A 97 2.67 -0.08 -24.95
CA LEU A 97 2.80 -0.36 -26.40
C LEU A 97 1.45 -0.71 -27.02
N GLU A 98 0.66 -1.58 -26.37
CA GLU A 98 -0.68 -1.93 -26.84
C GLU A 98 -1.57 -0.69 -26.94
N HIS A 99 -1.58 0.15 -25.93
CA HIS A 99 -2.31 1.42 -25.96
C HIS A 99 -1.83 2.34 -27.11
N ALA A 100 -0.52 2.35 -27.36
CA ALA A 100 0.02 3.13 -28.50
C ALA A 100 -0.47 2.60 -29.84
N VAL A 101 -0.58 1.27 -30.02
CA VAL A 101 -1.11 0.67 -31.26
C VAL A 101 -2.57 1.06 -31.47
N ASP A 102 -3.38 1.03 -30.40
CA ASP A 102 -4.81 1.38 -30.48
C ASP A 102 -5.06 2.86 -30.81
N LYS A 103 -4.11 3.75 -30.49
CA LYS A 103 -4.23 5.20 -30.68
C LYS A 103 -3.36 5.74 -31.83
N PHE A 104 -2.68 4.87 -32.55
CA PHE A 104 -1.77 5.30 -33.60
C PHE A 104 -2.50 5.81 -34.83
N ASP A 105 -2.21 7.05 -35.22
CA ASP A 105 -2.71 7.65 -36.44
C ASP A 105 -1.63 7.71 -37.54
N TRP A 106 -1.70 6.77 -38.47
CA TRP A 106 -0.76 6.63 -39.57
C TRP A 106 -0.78 7.82 -40.57
N ARG A 107 -1.85 8.62 -40.58
CA ARG A 107 -2.00 9.79 -41.45
C ARG A 107 -1.04 10.92 -41.10
N LYS A 108 -0.56 10.97 -39.86
CA LYS A 108 0.36 12.01 -39.38
C LYS A 108 1.77 11.87 -39.93
N GLY A 109 2.12 10.77 -40.59
CA GLY A 109 3.40 10.56 -41.24
C GLY A 109 4.61 10.32 -40.33
N PHE A 110 4.40 10.28 -39.00
CA PHE A 110 5.47 9.95 -38.05
C PHE A 110 5.68 8.44 -37.93
N LYS A 111 6.93 8.04 -37.60
CA LYS A 111 7.24 6.64 -37.29
C LYS A 111 6.48 6.21 -36.02
N PHE A 112 5.97 4.99 -36.03
CA PHE A 112 5.29 4.43 -34.87
C PHE A 112 6.15 4.47 -33.59
N SER A 113 7.44 4.14 -33.71
CA SER A 113 8.39 4.15 -32.58
C SER A 113 8.45 5.49 -31.83
N THR A 114 8.32 6.62 -32.53
CA THR A 114 8.32 7.95 -31.93
C THR A 114 7.09 8.14 -31.02
N TYR A 115 5.93 7.72 -31.50
CA TYR A 115 4.67 7.80 -30.75
C TYR A 115 4.61 6.79 -29.59
N ALA A 116 4.99 5.54 -29.86
CA ALA A 116 4.97 4.47 -28.87
C ALA A 116 5.90 4.74 -27.69
N THR A 117 7.06 5.35 -27.93
CA THR A 117 8.02 5.69 -26.85
C THR A 117 7.39 6.50 -25.73
N PHE A 118 6.50 7.43 -26.05
CA PHE A 118 5.77 8.24 -25.04
C PHE A 118 4.91 7.36 -24.14
N TRP A 119 4.07 6.50 -24.74
CA TRP A 119 3.15 5.63 -24.01
C TRP A 119 3.86 4.56 -23.19
N ILE A 120 4.93 3.97 -23.75
CA ILE A 120 5.76 3.00 -23.04
C ILE A 120 6.40 3.65 -21.80
N ARG A 121 6.98 4.84 -21.94
CA ARG A 121 7.57 5.56 -20.80
C ARG A 121 6.52 5.94 -19.75
N GLN A 122 5.35 6.35 -20.18
CA GLN A 122 4.26 6.68 -19.28
C GLN A 122 3.77 5.45 -18.49
N ALA A 123 3.64 4.30 -19.17
CA ALA A 123 3.21 3.06 -18.53
C ALA A 123 4.25 2.57 -17.51
N ILE A 124 5.53 2.52 -17.88
CA ILE A 124 6.63 2.16 -16.97
C ILE A 124 6.69 3.15 -15.79
N GLY A 125 6.59 4.45 -16.04
CA GLY A 125 6.60 5.46 -14.98
C GLY A 125 5.45 5.26 -14.00
N ARG A 126 4.24 5.01 -14.49
CA ARG A 126 3.07 4.73 -13.64
C ARG A 126 3.25 3.42 -12.84
N ALA A 127 3.81 2.39 -13.44
CA ALA A 127 4.09 1.13 -12.76
C ALA A 127 5.10 1.33 -11.61
N LEU A 128 6.16 2.08 -11.85
CA LEU A 128 7.11 2.44 -10.80
C LEU A 128 6.45 3.24 -9.66
N ASP A 129 5.52 4.15 -9.96
CA ASP A 129 4.80 4.90 -8.93
C ASP A 129 3.87 4.02 -8.08
N GLN A 130 3.31 2.98 -8.67
CA GLN A 130 2.27 2.17 -8.04
C GLN A 130 2.78 0.88 -7.41
N LYS A 131 3.88 0.31 -7.94
CA LYS A 131 4.34 -1.04 -7.62
C LYS A 131 5.79 -1.11 -7.09
N ALA A 132 6.57 -0.02 -7.19
CA ALA A 132 7.98 -0.03 -6.84
C ALA A 132 8.26 -0.13 -5.34
N SER A 133 7.32 0.26 -4.49
CA SER A 133 7.48 0.25 -3.05
C SER A 133 6.46 -0.67 -2.38
N LEU A 134 6.87 -1.35 -1.30
CA LEU A 134 6.01 -2.22 -0.51
C LEU A 134 4.83 -1.43 0.09
N VAL A 135 5.12 -0.25 0.63
CA VAL A 135 4.09 0.70 1.08
C VAL A 135 3.77 1.63 -0.07
N ARG A 136 2.58 1.46 -0.66
CA ARG A 136 2.11 2.27 -1.78
C ARG A 136 1.84 3.72 -1.35
N LEU A 137 2.46 4.67 -2.05
CA LEU A 137 2.14 6.09 -1.92
C LEU A 137 1.09 6.52 -2.96
N PRO A 138 0.30 7.57 -2.65
CA PRO A 138 -0.47 8.30 -3.67
C PRO A 138 0.45 8.78 -4.80
N GLY A 139 -0.06 8.78 -6.06
CA GLY A 139 0.75 9.06 -7.25
C GLY A 139 1.50 10.39 -7.20
N ASP A 140 0.87 11.44 -6.69
CA ASP A 140 1.49 12.78 -6.58
C ASP A 140 2.69 12.78 -5.62
N ARG A 141 2.57 12.12 -4.47
CA ARG A 141 3.65 11.99 -3.48
C ARG A 141 4.79 11.09 -3.98
N SER A 142 4.45 10.01 -4.69
CA SER A 142 5.44 9.13 -5.30
C SER A 142 6.24 9.86 -6.39
N ALA A 143 5.57 10.65 -7.25
CA ALA A 143 6.22 11.45 -8.27
C ALA A 143 7.12 12.54 -7.66
N SER A 144 6.66 13.22 -6.61
CA SER A 144 7.43 14.25 -5.88
C SER A 144 8.67 13.63 -5.23
N LEU A 145 8.53 12.52 -4.51
CA LEU A 145 9.67 11.82 -3.89
C LEU A 145 10.70 11.39 -4.94
N ARG A 146 10.26 10.86 -6.08
CA ARG A 146 11.15 10.47 -7.16
C ARG A 146 11.91 11.66 -7.78
N ALA A 147 11.24 12.80 -7.89
CA ALA A 147 11.88 14.04 -8.36
C ALA A 147 12.95 14.51 -7.37
N ALA A 148 12.63 14.51 -6.06
CA ALA A 148 13.57 14.87 -5.00
C ALA A 148 14.79 13.92 -4.96
N LEU A 149 14.57 12.61 -5.04
CA LEU A 149 15.67 11.63 -5.09
C LEU A 149 16.60 11.80 -6.29
N ARG A 150 16.08 12.22 -7.45
CA ARG A 150 16.91 12.52 -8.63
C ARG A 150 17.79 13.76 -8.42
N GLN A 151 17.26 14.79 -7.75
CA GLN A 151 18.00 16.02 -7.45
C GLN A 151 19.13 15.71 -6.46
N VAL A 152 18.85 14.97 -5.39
CA VAL A 152 19.85 14.54 -4.41
C VAL A 152 20.96 13.72 -5.07
N SER A 153 20.63 12.77 -5.94
CA SER A 153 21.62 11.97 -6.67
C SER A 153 22.46 12.79 -7.64
N GLY A 154 21.98 13.95 -8.10
CA GLY A 154 22.71 14.83 -9.05
C GLY A 154 23.56 15.88 -8.37
N ASN A 155 23.12 16.45 -7.26
CA ASN A 155 23.73 17.61 -6.62
C ASN A 155 24.40 17.30 -5.27
N GLY A 156 24.20 16.12 -4.69
CA GLY A 156 24.71 15.76 -3.36
C GLY A 156 23.96 16.47 -2.20
N ASP A 157 22.81 17.08 -2.48
CA ASP A 157 21.96 17.69 -1.46
C ASP A 157 21.27 16.63 -0.60
N GLU A 158 20.87 16.97 0.62
CA GLU A 158 20.07 16.10 1.46
C GLU A 158 18.58 16.23 1.12
N LEU A 159 17.82 15.13 1.34
CA LEU A 159 16.36 15.19 1.24
C LEU A 159 15.81 16.09 2.33
N ASP A 160 14.82 16.89 2.01
CA ASP A 160 14.04 17.62 3.01
C ASP A 160 13.30 16.65 3.96
N ALA A 161 12.85 17.14 5.12
CA ALA A 161 12.28 16.32 6.17
C ALA A 161 11.03 15.52 5.71
N GLU A 162 10.20 16.10 4.85
CA GLU A 162 8.99 15.45 4.31
C GLU A 162 9.36 14.30 3.38
N HIS A 163 10.23 14.54 2.39
CA HIS A 163 10.66 13.49 1.46
C HIS A 163 11.51 12.42 2.15
N ALA A 164 12.29 12.77 3.17
CA ALA A 164 13.03 11.80 3.98
C ALA A 164 12.08 10.88 4.76
N ALA A 165 10.99 11.40 5.33
CA ALA A 165 9.96 10.61 5.99
C ALA A 165 9.25 9.67 5.00
N LEU A 166 8.86 10.16 3.83
CA LEU A 166 8.26 9.36 2.75
C LEU A 166 9.21 8.27 2.26
N HIS A 167 10.49 8.58 2.11
CA HIS A 167 11.51 7.62 1.69
C HIS A 167 11.66 6.47 2.71
N ARG A 168 11.67 6.77 4.01
CA ARG A 168 11.70 5.74 5.07
C ARG A 168 10.49 4.81 5.03
N LEU A 169 9.30 5.35 4.75
CA LEU A 169 8.07 4.54 4.61
C LEU A 169 8.13 3.61 3.39
N THR A 170 8.77 4.03 2.31
CA THR A 170 8.84 3.26 1.05
C THR A 170 9.98 2.27 0.99
N THR A 171 10.96 2.38 1.89
CA THR A 171 12.14 1.50 1.96
C THR A 171 12.20 0.75 3.30
N PRO A 172 11.23 -0.15 3.58
CA PRO A 172 11.28 -0.94 4.80
C PRO A 172 12.49 -1.88 4.79
N THR A 173 13.06 -2.09 5.98
CA THR A 173 14.15 -3.04 6.18
C THR A 173 13.58 -4.42 6.50
N SER A 174 14.23 -5.49 6.00
CA SER A 174 13.83 -6.86 6.35
C SER A 174 14.11 -7.15 7.81
N LEU A 175 13.14 -7.74 8.49
CA LEU A 175 13.29 -8.23 9.86
C LEU A 175 14.16 -9.49 9.94
N ASP A 176 14.27 -10.25 8.85
CA ASP A 176 15.13 -11.43 8.73
C ASP A 176 16.60 -11.07 8.45
N ARG A 177 16.93 -9.78 8.45
CA ARG A 177 18.30 -9.32 8.23
C ARG A 177 19.20 -9.83 9.34
N PRO A 178 20.28 -10.59 9.02
CA PRO A 178 21.22 -11.06 10.00
C PRO A 178 21.95 -9.87 10.66
N ILE A 179 22.22 -10.01 11.97
CA ILE A 179 22.92 -9.04 12.79
C ILE A 179 24.07 -9.74 13.51
N GLY A 180 25.22 -9.09 13.54
CA GLY A 180 26.45 -9.60 14.14
C GLY A 180 27.38 -10.26 13.15
N GLU A 181 28.54 -10.70 13.65
CA GLU A 181 29.58 -11.33 12.82
C GLU A 181 29.27 -12.80 12.50
N ASP A 182 28.42 -13.44 13.32
CA ASP A 182 28.13 -14.89 13.25
C ASP A 182 26.82 -15.23 12.50
N ASP A 183 26.11 -14.25 11.94
CA ASP A 183 24.81 -14.42 11.26
C ASP A 183 23.75 -15.24 12.05
N SER A 184 23.96 -15.41 13.36
CA SER A 184 23.11 -16.25 14.21
C SER A 184 21.85 -15.55 14.71
N ASN A 185 21.83 -14.21 14.72
CA ASN A 185 20.71 -13.38 15.18
C ASN A 185 20.13 -12.58 14.05
N GLN A 186 18.81 -12.42 14.06
CA GLN A 186 18.07 -11.62 13.11
C GLN A 186 17.60 -10.31 13.75
N LEU A 187 17.29 -9.30 12.92
CA LEU A 187 16.78 -8.01 13.40
C LEU A 187 15.50 -8.17 14.24
N ILE A 188 14.66 -9.15 13.89
CA ILE A 188 13.43 -9.46 14.62
C ILE A 188 13.69 -9.83 16.08
N ASP A 189 14.81 -10.49 16.38
CA ASP A 189 15.15 -10.95 17.74
C ASP A 189 15.45 -9.80 18.70
N LEU A 190 15.79 -8.62 18.16
CA LEU A 190 16.06 -7.41 18.95
C LEU A 190 14.83 -6.53 19.17
N ILE A 191 13.72 -6.82 18.49
CA ILE A 191 12.51 -6.02 18.59
C ILE A 191 11.60 -6.62 19.66
N SER A 192 11.35 -5.84 20.73
CA SER A 192 10.35 -6.20 21.73
C SER A 192 8.95 -6.20 21.09
N ASP A 193 8.16 -7.20 21.41
CA ASP A 193 6.74 -7.29 21.01
C ASP A 193 5.83 -6.31 21.77
N GLY A 194 6.39 -5.61 22.80
CA GLY A 194 5.65 -4.64 23.61
C GLY A 194 4.64 -5.28 24.57
N THR A 195 4.59 -6.62 24.66
CA THR A 195 3.70 -7.28 25.63
C THR A 195 4.26 -7.14 27.04
N PRO A 196 3.39 -6.90 28.05
CA PRO A 196 3.83 -6.86 29.43
C PRO A 196 4.48 -8.19 29.83
N GLY A 197 5.65 -8.11 30.46
CA GLY A 197 6.32 -9.31 30.97
C GLY A 197 5.51 -10.02 32.06
N PRO A 198 5.83 -11.29 32.36
CA PRO A 198 5.14 -12.06 33.42
C PRO A 198 5.13 -11.35 34.78
N GLU A 199 6.19 -10.61 35.09
CA GLU A 199 6.29 -9.81 36.32
C GLU A 199 5.25 -8.69 36.34
N GLN A 200 5.12 -7.94 35.24
CA GLN A 200 4.13 -6.86 35.12
C GLN A 200 2.70 -7.41 35.20
N ILE A 201 2.43 -8.52 34.55
CA ILE A 201 1.11 -9.19 34.60
C ILE A 201 0.79 -9.64 36.03
N ALA A 202 1.79 -10.14 36.75
CA ALA A 202 1.60 -10.55 38.15
C ALA A 202 1.36 -9.34 39.06
N MET A 203 2.10 -8.25 38.88
CA MET A 203 1.86 -7.00 39.61
C MET A 203 0.49 -6.40 39.32
N ASP A 204 0.10 -6.31 38.07
CA ASP A 204 -1.21 -5.78 37.68
C ASP A 204 -2.35 -6.59 38.31
N ARG A 205 -2.23 -7.93 38.39
CA ARG A 205 -3.21 -8.79 39.10
C ARG A 205 -3.25 -8.56 40.60
N ILE A 206 -2.11 -8.36 41.22
CA ILE A 206 -2.02 -8.02 42.66
C ILE A 206 -2.70 -6.68 42.92
N ASP A 207 -2.44 -5.68 42.07
CA ASP A 207 -3.06 -4.36 42.16
C ASP A 207 -4.59 -4.42 41.97
N GLU A 208 -5.08 -5.19 40.97
CA GLU A 208 -6.50 -5.42 40.75
C GLU A 208 -7.16 -6.09 41.98
N GLN A 209 -6.50 -7.06 42.56
CA GLN A 209 -6.99 -7.77 43.73
C GLN A 209 -7.00 -6.86 44.96
N MET A 210 -5.96 -6.06 45.16
CA MET A 210 -5.90 -5.06 46.22
C MET A 210 -6.99 -4.01 46.08
N ILE A 211 -7.23 -3.50 44.89
CA ILE A 211 -8.34 -2.57 44.61
C ILE A 211 -9.70 -3.22 44.94
N THR A 212 -9.90 -4.47 44.55
CA THR A 212 -11.12 -5.22 44.83
C THR A 212 -11.35 -5.39 46.31
N ASP A 213 -10.31 -5.73 47.08
CA ASP A 213 -10.36 -5.89 48.53
C ASP A 213 -10.66 -4.55 49.22
N LEU A 214 -10.02 -3.46 48.82
CA LEU A 214 -10.28 -2.11 49.31
C LEU A 214 -11.73 -1.65 49.02
N LEU A 215 -12.30 -2.00 47.89
CA LEU A 215 -13.68 -1.67 47.56
C LEU A 215 -14.69 -2.56 48.26
N SER A 216 -14.28 -3.69 48.86
CA SER A 216 -15.18 -4.60 49.60
C SER A 216 -15.77 -3.98 50.85
N VAL A 217 -15.11 -2.96 51.42
CA VAL A 217 -15.58 -2.22 52.61
C VAL A 217 -16.78 -1.31 52.28
N LEU A 218 -17.00 -0.99 50.99
CA LEU A 218 -18.08 -0.13 50.59
C LEU A 218 -19.41 -0.91 50.43
N ASP A 219 -20.52 -0.22 50.75
CA ASP A 219 -21.83 -0.72 50.38
C ASP A 219 -21.99 -0.84 48.85
N THR A 220 -22.87 -1.70 48.40
CA THR A 220 -23.06 -2.01 46.95
C THR A 220 -23.28 -0.75 46.12
N ARG A 221 -23.98 0.26 46.66
CA ARG A 221 -24.32 1.49 45.97
C ARG A 221 -23.11 2.44 45.84
N ALA A 222 -22.31 2.55 46.89
CA ALA A 222 -21.13 3.37 46.91
C ALA A 222 -20.03 2.73 46.06
N ARG A 223 -19.83 1.40 46.13
CA ARG A 223 -18.94 0.64 45.28
C ARG A 223 -19.25 0.83 43.82
N PHE A 224 -20.49 0.65 43.41
CA PHE A 224 -20.92 0.89 42.04
C PHE A 224 -20.62 2.33 41.57
N ALA A 225 -20.90 3.34 42.40
CA ALA A 225 -20.63 4.73 42.09
C ALA A 225 -19.11 4.99 41.85
N VAL A 226 -18.25 4.37 42.62
CA VAL A 226 -16.79 4.47 42.48
C VAL A 226 -16.29 3.73 41.22
N GLU A 227 -16.75 2.49 41.03
CA GLU A 227 -16.41 1.68 39.85
C GLU A 227 -16.74 2.40 38.54
N GLN A 228 -17.96 2.96 38.43
CA GLN A 228 -18.38 3.70 37.25
C GLN A 228 -17.64 5.03 37.07
N ARG A 229 -17.42 5.76 38.18
CA ARG A 229 -16.73 7.06 38.11
C ARG A 229 -15.30 6.94 37.66
N PHE A 230 -14.58 5.91 38.11
CA PHE A 230 -13.16 5.71 37.82
C PHE A 230 -12.92 4.75 36.66
N GLY A 231 -13.96 4.07 36.16
CA GLY A 231 -13.88 3.12 35.05
C GLY A 231 -13.19 1.82 35.45
N LEU A 232 -13.35 1.38 36.71
CA LEU A 232 -12.69 0.17 37.22
C LEU A 232 -13.31 -1.13 36.68
N ALA A 233 -14.55 -1.08 36.16
CA ALA A 233 -15.25 -2.24 35.61
C ALA A 233 -15.03 -2.40 34.10
N ASP A 234 -15.04 -1.31 33.33
CA ASP A 234 -15.06 -1.31 31.86
C ASP A 234 -13.97 -0.40 31.21
N GLY A 235 -13.10 0.19 32.03
CA GLY A 235 -12.07 1.12 31.58
C GLY A 235 -12.59 2.52 31.22
N GLN A 236 -13.91 2.76 31.25
CA GLN A 236 -14.53 4.03 30.87
C GLN A 236 -14.91 4.88 32.07
N ARG A 237 -14.31 6.04 32.19
CA ARG A 237 -14.63 7.01 33.27
C ARG A 237 -15.91 7.74 32.93
N ARG A 238 -16.92 7.62 33.82
CA ARG A 238 -18.21 8.32 33.69
C ARG A 238 -18.25 9.62 34.46
N SER A 239 -19.03 10.57 33.96
CA SER A 239 -19.31 11.83 34.66
C SER A 239 -20.21 11.61 35.86
N TYR A 240 -20.22 12.53 36.86
CA TYR A 240 -21.14 12.43 38.00
C TYR A 240 -22.62 12.50 37.60
N ARG A 241 -22.94 13.08 36.43
CA ARG A 241 -24.29 13.11 35.89
C ARG A 241 -24.71 11.72 35.43
N GLU A 242 -23.87 11.07 34.64
CA GLU A 242 -24.15 9.70 34.15
C GLU A 242 -24.24 8.71 35.31
N VAL A 243 -23.31 8.77 36.28
CA VAL A 243 -23.37 7.95 37.49
C VAL A 243 -24.66 8.24 38.27
N GLY A 244 -25.10 9.52 38.35
CA GLY A 244 -26.34 9.91 38.99
C GLY A 244 -27.57 9.35 38.27
N ASP A 245 -27.61 9.44 36.94
CA ASP A 245 -28.69 8.93 36.11
C ASP A 245 -28.83 7.41 36.30
N GLU A 246 -27.74 6.65 36.36
CA GLU A 246 -27.76 5.19 36.57
C GLU A 246 -28.23 4.82 38.01
N LEU A 247 -27.85 5.61 39.00
CA LEU A 247 -28.24 5.38 40.40
C LEU A 247 -29.58 5.98 40.78
N GLY A 248 -30.25 6.71 39.85
CA GLY A 248 -31.52 7.40 40.13
C GLY A 248 -31.36 8.56 41.11
N VAL A 249 -30.22 9.28 41.09
CA VAL A 249 -29.93 10.41 41.98
C VAL A 249 -29.41 11.63 41.21
N THR A 250 -29.40 12.79 41.87
CA THR A 250 -28.83 13.99 41.23
C THR A 250 -27.29 13.88 41.11
N ALA A 251 -26.71 14.57 40.15
CA ALA A 251 -25.25 14.62 39.96
C ALA A 251 -24.48 15.05 41.24
N GLU A 252 -25.04 15.98 42.00
CA GLU A 252 -24.44 16.44 43.24
C GLU A 252 -24.53 15.36 44.35
N ALA A 253 -25.62 14.58 44.38
CA ALA A 253 -25.74 13.46 45.31
C ALA A 253 -24.75 12.34 44.94
N ALA A 254 -24.58 12.03 43.66
CA ALA A 254 -23.56 11.09 43.16
C ALA A 254 -22.14 11.55 43.52
N ARG A 255 -21.83 12.83 43.32
CA ARG A 255 -20.53 13.41 43.73
C ARG A 255 -20.27 13.27 45.24
N ARG A 256 -21.26 13.55 46.08
CA ARG A 256 -21.14 13.38 47.54
C ARG A 256 -20.95 11.91 47.93
N LEU A 257 -21.63 11.00 47.27
CA LEU A 257 -21.54 9.57 47.47
C LEU A 257 -20.10 9.09 47.16
N VAL A 258 -19.60 9.39 45.96
CA VAL A 258 -18.24 9.02 45.53
C VAL A 258 -17.19 9.64 46.48
N LYS A 259 -17.32 10.92 46.86
CA LYS A 259 -16.38 11.57 47.76
C LYS A 259 -16.33 10.89 49.13
N ARG A 260 -17.48 10.51 49.67
CA ARG A 260 -17.56 9.78 50.97
C ARG A 260 -16.98 8.39 50.84
N ALA A 261 -17.33 7.66 49.77
CA ALA A 261 -16.78 6.34 49.52
C ALA A 261 -15.25 6.35 49.38
N VAL A 262 -14.68 7.29 48.66
CA VAL A 262 -13.21 7.46 48.56
C VAL A 262 -12.57 7.79 49.91
N SER A 263 -13.27 8.57 50.80
CA SER A 263 -12.75 8.82 52.16
C SER A 263 -12.72 7.54 52.97
N THR A 264 -13.79 6.73 52.95
CA THR A 264 -13.87 5.44 53.65
C THR A 264 -12.80 4.47 53.20
N VAL A 265 -12.55 4.38 51.83
CA VAL A 265 -11.49 3.53 51.29
C VAL A 265 -10.14 4.03 51.75
N LYS A 266 -9.86 5.32 51.79
CA LYS A 266 -8.61 5.89 52.28
C LYS A 266 -8.34 5.60 53.76
N GLU A 267 -9.38 5.70 54.59
CA GLU A 267 -9.27 5.37 56.01
C GLU A 267 -8.90 3.89 56.20
N HIS A 268 -9.58 3.00 55.49
CA HIS A 268 -9.29 1.57 55.51
C HIS A 268 -7.90 1.20 54.95
N ALA A 269 -7.48 1.85 53.86
CA ALA A 269 -6.16 1.67 53.29
C ALA A 269 -5.05 2.13 54.28
N GLY A 270 -5.29 3.21 55.04
CA GLY A 270 -4.37 3.67 56.09
C GLY A 270 -4.22 2.65 57.20
N GLU A 271 -5.31 2.03 57.67
CA GLU A 271 -5.26 0.96 58.66
C GLU A 271 -4.50 -0.28 58.18
N LEU A 272 -4.61 -0.64 56.90
CA LEU A 272 -3.85 -1.76 56.29
C LEU A 272 -2.36 -1.48 56.19
N ILE A 273 -1.95 -0.24 55.92
CA ILE A 273 -0.53 0.15 55.84
C ILE A 273 0.15 0.21 57.21
N GLU A 274 -0.60 0.52 58.29
CA GLU A 274 -0.06 0.52 59.67
C GLU A 274 0.12 -0.89 60.25
N VAL A 275 -0.45 -1.93 59.62
CA VAL A 275 -0.37 -3.33 60.08
C VAL A 275 0.78 -4.09 59.41
N PHE A 276 1.40 -3.57 58.37
CA PHE A 276 2.58 -4.11 57.70
C PHE A 276 3.82 -3.23 57.93
#